data_1e265d0797e40e99f9ba34f5f40f6f1f
#
_entry.id   1e265d0797e40e99f9ba34f5f40f6f1f
#
_cell.length_a   1.000
_cell.length_b   1.000
_cell.length_c   1.000
_cell.angle_alpha   90.00
_cell.angle_beta   90.00
_cell.angle_gamma   90.00
#
_symmetry.space_group_name_H-M   'P 1'
#
loop_
_entity.id
_entity.type
_entity.pdbx_description
1 polymer ?
#
loop_
_entity_poly.entity_id
_entity_poly.type
_entity_poly.pdbx_seq_one_letter_code
_entity_poly.pdbx_strand_id
1 'polypeptide(L)'
;MRLPAVVLLAAISTALAGGVTVKTLVSPTETSNSYVEMVPVKPRTLRAFTLCMRVASKLKGEREVNLFAYRTRDSDELKVRRELDGRLSFYLSGVPALFEVPPLGALETHLCITCDSKSGAATLFMDGSKSMTKIYKKGHALRSGGRVIIRQGPDPHLGKFDAKQSFVGEMHDVNMWDSVLSASTIRDIYSGDRGPRGNVFRLIHRRAQSHRSSGHRPPHPPPSSSPSSSP
;
A
#
# COMPACT_ATOMS: atom_id res chain seq x y z
N MET A 1 -12.27 -36.88 -3.86
CA MET A 1 -11.00 -36.32 -4.33
C MET A 1 -10.83 -34.95 -3.68
N ARG A 2 -9.87 -34.83 -2.77
CA ARG A 2 -9.55 -33.54 -2.09
C ARG A 2 -8.44 -32.87 -2.92
N LEU A 3 -8.74 -31.72 -3.54
CA LEU A 3 -7.71 -30.90 -4.18
C LEU A 3 -6.79 -30.31 -3.10
N PRO A 4 -5.47 -30.35 -3.29
CA PRO A 4 -4.55 -29.70 -2.37
C PRO A 4 -4.70 -28.19 -2.46
N ALA A 5 -4.75 -27.54 -1.31
CA ALA A 5 -4.70 -26.09 -1.20
C ALA A 5 -3.38 -25.59 -1.79
N VAL A 6 -3.44 -24.90 -2.92
CA VAL A 6 -2.29 -24.22 -3.50
C VAL A 6 -1.94 -23.05 -2.58
N VAL A 7 -0.91 -23.22 -1.78
CA VAL A 7 -0.31 -22.14 -1.01
C VAL A 7 0.45 -21.28 -2.01
N LEU A 8 -0.16 -20.16 -2.42
CA LEU A 8 0.49 -19.17 -3.26
C LEU A 8 1.55 -18.44 -2.41
N LEU A 9 2.79 -18.90 -2.50
CA LEU A 9 3.93 -18.19 -1.95
C LEU A 9 4.11 -16.88 -2.73
N ALA A 10 4.00 -15.75 -2.04
CA ALA A 10 4.49 -14.49 -2.57
C ALA A 10 6.01 -14.64 -2.75
N ALA A 11 6.45 -14.86 -3.98
CA ALA A 11 7.86 -14.99 -4.30
C ALA A 11 8.55 -13.63 -4.12
N ILE A 12 9.59 -13.60 -3.30
CA ILE A 12 10.50 -12.45 -3.23
C ILE A 12 11.61 -12.77 -4.19
N SER A 13 11.59 -12.14 -5.35
CA SER A 13 12.72 -12.16 -6.26
C SER A 13 13.78 -11.18 -5.77
N THR A 14 14.99 -11.66 -5.54
CA THR A 14 16.17 -10.83 -5.30
C THR A 14 16.95 -10.74 -6.59
N ALA A 15 16.97 -9.59 -7.24
CA ALA A 15 17.84 -9.31 -8.36
C ALA A 15 19.12 -8.65 -7.85
N LEU A 16 20.27 -9.17 -8.26
CA LEU A 16 21.57 -8.58 -7.95
C LEU A 16 22.01 -7.72 -9.14
N ALA A 17 21.85 -6.41 -9.01
CA ALA A 17 22.44 -5.45 -9.93
C ALA A 17 23.52 -4.67 -9.17
N GLY A 18 24.78 -4.88 -9.50
CA GLY A 18 25.89 -4.13 -8.91
C GLY A 18 26.06 -4.29 -7.39
N GLY A 19 25.76 -5.46 -6.82
CA GLY A 19 25.90 -5.73 -5.37
C GLY A 19 24.80 -5.18 -4.48
N VAL A 20 23.71 -4.61 -5.03
CA VAL A 20 22.54 -4.15 -4.28
C VAL A 20 21.41 -5.14 -4.39
N THR A 21 20.98 -5.71 -3.27
CA THR A 21 19.80 -6.58 -3.22
C THR A 21 18.54 -5.69 -3.12
N VAL A 22 17.73 -5.67 -4.18
CA VAL A 22 16.43 -5.00 -4.21
C VAL A 22 15.35 -6.02 -3.80
N LYS A 23 14.55 -5.68 -2.79
CA LYS A 23 13.40 -6.50 -2.37
C LYS A 23 12.17 -6.05 -3.13
N THR A 24 11.71 -6.88 -4.05
CA THR A 24 10.50 -6.63 -4.84
C THR A 24 9.30 -7.34 -4.22
N LEU A 25 8.22 -6.63 -4.04
CA LEU A 25 6.92 -7.16 -3.61
C LEU A 25 6.14 -7.55 -4.85
N VAL A 26 5.97 -8.85 -5.08
CA VAL A 26 5.20 -9.37 -6.22
C VAL A 26 3.78 -9.72 -5.77
N SER A 27 2.80 -9.24 -6.52
CA SER A 27 1.36 -9.47 -6.33
C SER A 27 0.78 -10.07 -7.59
N PRO A 28 0.76 -11.39 -7.75
CA PRO A 28 0.38 -12.00 -9.01
C PRO A 28 -1.12 -11.92 -9.30
N THR A 29 -1.96 -11.86 -8.27
CA THR A 29 -3.42 -11.91 -8.37
C THR A 29 -4.10 -10.93 -7.42
N GLU A 30 -5.36 -10.65 -7.69
CA GLU A 30 -6.24 -9.94 -6.76
C GLU A 30 -6.46 -10.77 -5.49
N THR A 31 -6.47 -10.10 -4.35
CA THR A 31 -6.63 -10.78 -3.06
C THR A 31 -7.20 -9.82 -2.01
N SER A 32 -8.01 -10.35 -1.11
CA SER A 32 -8.52 -9.62 0.06
C SER A 32 -7.72 -9.89 1.34
N ASN A 33 -6.73 -10.78 1.31
CA ASN A 33 -6.02 -11.25 2.52
C ASN A 33 -4.49 -11.22 2.41
N SER A 34 -3.96 -10.70 1.31
CA SER A 34 -2.50 -10.55 1.14
C SER A 34 -2.11 -9.07 1.12
N TYR A 35 -1.40 -8.64 2.12
CA TYR A 35 -0.87 -7.29 2.24
C TYR A 35 0.52 -7.31 2.88
N VAL A 36 1.24 -6.21 2.76
CA VAL A 36 2.51 -6.01 3.43
C VAL A 36 2.35 -4.89 4.45
N GLU A 37 2.66 -5.19 5.69
CA GLU A 37 2.71 -4.22 6.76
C GLU A 37 4.14 -3.71 6.94
N MET A 38 4.29 -2.38 6.98
CA MET A 38 5.55 -1.72 7.33
C MET A 38 5.38 -1.01 8.66
N VAL A 39 6.38 -1.15 9.52
CA VAL A 39 6.38 -0.48 10.82
C VAL A 39 7.26 0.77 10.74
N PRO A 40 6.76 1.93 11.21
CA PRO A 40 7.59 3.13 11.31
C PRO A 40 8.83 2.87 12.18
N VAL A 41 9.98 3.34 11.73
CA VAL A 41 11.24 3.24 12.50
C VAL A 41 11.15 4.07 13.78
N LYS A 42 10.47 5.21 13.71
CA LYS A 42 10.19 6.10 14.84
C LYS A 42 8.78 6.65 14.70
N PRO A 43 7.92 6.53 15.72
CA PRO A 43 6.61 7.17 15.72
C PRO A 43 6.80 8.69 15.79
N ARG A 44 6.49 9.40 14.70
CA ARG A 44 6.59 10.86 14.61
C ARG A 44 5.38 11.43 13.90
N THR A 45 4.94 12.59 14.35
CA THR A 45 4.06 13.45 13.59
C THR A 45 4.88 14.14 12.49
N LEU A 46 4.49 13.95 11.22
CA LEU A 46 5.22 14.50 10.09
C LEU A 46 4.56 15.76 9.59
N ARG A 47 5.29 16.88 9.61
CA ARG A 47 4.87 18.17 9.04
C ARG A 47 5.36 18.37 7.62
N ALA A 48 6.32 17.57 7.19
CA ALA A 48 6.80 17.48 5.83
C ALA A 48 7.16 16.04 5.55
N PHE A 49 6.99 15.61 4.30
CA PHE A 49 7.41 14.26 3.90
C PHE A 49 7.67 14.16 2.40
N THR A 50 8.45 13.16 2.06
CA THR A 50 8.57 12.62 0.71
C THR A 50 8.30 11.11 0.79
N LEU A 51 7.44 10.59 -0.07
CA LEU A 51 7.17 9.17 -0.23
C LEU A 51 7.50 8.79 -1.67
N CYS A 52 8.41 7.85 -1.87
CA CYS A 52 8.75 7.31 -3.18
C CYS A 52 8.51 5.81 -3.25
N MET A 53 8.20 5.32 -4.44
CA MET A 53 8.03 3.91 -4.75
C MET A 53 8.23 3.65 -6.24
N ARG A 54 8.61 2.43 -6.59
CA ARG A 54 8.61 1.94 -7.97
C ARG A 54 7.51 0.92 -8.15
N VAL A 55 6.72 1.07 -9.19
CA VAL A 55 5.53 0.24 -9.43
C VAL A 55 5.45 -0.19 -10.88
N ALA A 56 5.06 -1.44 -11.11
CA ALA A 56 4.66 -1.96 -12.42
C ALA A 56 3.37 -2.76 -12.24
N SER A 57 2.35 -2.49 -13.06
CA SER A 57 1.04 -3.14 -12.90
C SER A 57 0.52 -3.64 -14.24
N LYS A 58 0.04 -4.88 -14.25
CA LYS A 58 -0.65 -5.47 -15.40
C LYS A 58 -2.15 -5.18 -15.42
N LEU A 59 -2.65 -4.51 -14.39
CA LEU A 59 -4.06 -4.19 -14.28
C LEU A 59 -4.46 -3.20 -15.38
N LYS A 60 -5.30 -3.67 -16.28
CA LYS A 60 -5.95 -2.87 -17.33
C LYS A 60 -7.33 -2.45 -16.83
N GLY A 61 -7.83 -1.34 -17.38
CA GLY A 61 -9.19 -0.90 -17.18
C GLY A 61 -9.39 0.10 -16.06
N GLU A 62 -10.63 0.52 -15.94
CA GLU A 62 -11.11 1.51 -14.99
C GLU A 62 -11.35 0.82 -13.63
N ARG A 63 -10.36 0.87 -12.77
CA ARG A 63 -10.50 0.40 -11.39
C ARG A 63 -9.63 1.23 -10.45
N GLU A 64 -10.13 1.38 -9.27
CA GLU A 64 -9.38 1.98 -8.17
C GLU A 64 -8.34 0.99 -7.65
N VAL A 65 -7.11 1.46 -7.44
CA VAL A 65 -6.02 0.63 -6.95
C VAL A 65 -5.27 1.35 -5.84
N ASN A 66 -5.24 0.75 -4.65
CA ASN A 66 -4.47 1.27 -3.53
C ASN A 66 -2.99 0.84 -3.66
N LEU A 67 -2.11 1.82 -3.77
CA LEU A 67 -0.66 1.61 -3.82
C LEU A 67 -0.06 1.62 -2.41
N PHE A 68 -0.49 2.58 -1.59
CA PHE A 68 0.05 2.81 -0.26
C PHE A 68 -1.05 3.36 0.65
N ALA A 69 -1.10 2.90 1.89
CA ALA A 69 -1.98 3.44 2.92
C ALA A 69 -1.24 3.52 4.25
N TYR A 70 -1.31 4.66 4.91
CA TYR A 70 -0.91 4.85 6.29
C TYR A 70 -2.14 5.24 7.11
N ARG A 71 -2.48 4.41 8.07
CA ARG A 71 -3.68 4.55 8.87
C ARG A 71 -3.35 4.50 10.35
N THR A 72 -3.92 5.44 11.12
CA THR A 72 -4.02 5.35 12.58
C THR A 72 -5.29 4.58 12.95
N ARG A 73 -5.50 4.37 14.25
CA ARG A 73 -6.72 3.70 14.73
C ARG A 73 -7.99 4.39 14.22
N ASP A 74 -7.97 5.71 14.15
CA ASP A 74 -9.17 6.52 13.99
C ASP A 74 -9.28 7.20 12.60
N SER A 75 -8.23 7.12 11.79
CA SER A 75 -8.18 7.88 10.54
C SER A 75 -7.24 7.29 9.48
N ASP A 76 -7.63 7.42 8.22
CA ASP A 76 -6.74 7.30 7.06
C ASP A 76 -5.89 8.56 6.97
N GLU A 77 -4.65 8.47 7.44
CA GLU A 77 -3.73 9.62 7.47
C GLU A 77 -3.17 9.96 6.10
N LEU A 78 -2.71 8.95 5.38
CA LEU A 78 -2.17 9.09 4.03
C LEU A 78 -2.56 7.87 3.20
N LYS A 79 -3.08 8.09 2.01
CA LYS A 79 -3.33 7.04 1.03
C LYS A 79 -2.86 7.50 -0.35
N VAL A 80 -2.21 6.63 -1.09
CA VAL A 80 -1.84 6.84 -2.49
C VAL A 80 -2.61 5.85 -3.34
N ARG A 81 -3.28 6.34 -4.38
CA ARG A 81 -4.23 5.56 -5.13
C ARG A 81 -4.24 5.93 -6.62
N ARG A 82 -4.47 4.96 -7.48
CA ARG A 82 -4.93 5.20 -8.84
C ARG A 82 -6.46 5.22 -8.82
N GLU A 83 -7.05 6.29 -9.31
CA GLU A 83 -8.49 6.47 -9.41
C GLU A 83 -9.08 5.69 -10.61
N LEU A 84 -10.41 5.59 -10.68
CA LEU A 84 -11.13 4.96 -11.78
C LEU A 84 -10.78 5.57 -13.14
N ASP A 85 -10.62 6.88 -13.20
CA ASP A 85 -10.30 7.64 -14.40
C ASP A 85 -8.79 7.64 -14.76
N GLY A 86 -7.99 6.86 -14.03
CA GLY A 86 -6.55 6.71 -14.25
C GLY A 86 -5.67 7.76 -13.58
N ARG A 87 -6.24 8.83 -13.02
CA ARG A 87 -5.47 9.84 -12.27
C ARG A 87 -4.82 9.20 -11.03
N LEU A 88 -3.69 9.76 -10.62
CA LEU A 88 -3.12 9.47 -9.31
C LEU A 88 -3.60 10.48 -8.28
N SER A 89 -3.93 9.98 -7.11
CA SER A 89 -4.31 10.77 -5.97
C SER A 89 -3.48 10.43 -4.75
N PHE A 90 -3.28 11.41 -3.89
CA PHE A 90 -2.98 11.12 -2.51
C PHE A 90 -3.98 11.82 -1.59
N TYR A 91 -4.39 11.09 -0.58
CA TYR A 91 -5.36 11.55 0.41
C TYR A 91 -4.63 11.88 1.69
N LEU A 92 -4.96 13.02 2.28
CA LEU A 92 -4.65 13.33 3.68
C LEU A 92 -5.96 13.45 4.45
N SER A 93 -6.16 12.60 5.45
CA SER A 93 -7.40 12.56 6.24
C SER A 93 -8.66 12.56 5.36
N GLY A 94 -8.71 11.64 4.41
CA GLY A 94 -9.88 11.39 3.58
C GLY A 94 -10.17 12.37 2.42
N VAL A 95 -9.39 13.43 2.25
CA VAL A 95 -9.55 14.39 1.13
C VAL A 95 -8.48 14.13 0.08
N PRO A 96 -8.81 14.05 -1.24
CA PRO A 96 -7.84 13.80 -2.29
C PRO A 96 -7.15 15.06 -2.83
N ALA A 97 -5.88 14.94 -3.16
CA ALA A 97 -5.19 15.76 -4.15
C ALA A 97 -5.01 14.91 -5.42
N LEU A 98 -5.65 15.30 -6.51
CA LEU A 98 -5.69 14.55 -7.77
C LEU A 98 -4.63 15.07 -8.74
N PHE A 99 -3.93 14.18 -9.44
CA PHE A 99 -2.90 14.52 -10.43
C PHE A 99 -3.18 13.76 -11.73
N GLU A 100 -3.24 14.50 -12.81
CA GLU A 100 -3.25 13.93 -14.15
C GLU A 100 -1.82 13.48 -14.51
N VAL A 101 -1.69 12.22 -14.86
CA VAL A 101 -0.40 11.57 -15.14
C VAL A 101 -0.58 10.54 -16.27
N PRO A 102 0.51 10.18 -16.96
CA PRO A 102 0.49 9.02 -17.85
C PRO A 102 0.01 7.76 -17.12
N PRO A 103 -0.71 6.84 -17.81
CA PRO A 103 -1.22 5.62 -17.19
C PRO A 103 -0.09 4.76 -16.61
N LEU A 104 -0.31 4.22 -15.41
CA LEU A 104 0.52 3.14 -14.88
C LEU A 104 0.33 1.88 -15.73
N GLY A 105 1.42 1.22 -16.08
CA GLY A 105 1.43 0.06 -16.96
C GLY A 105 2.36 -1.05 -16.49
N ALA A 106 2.62 -2.01 -17.41
CA ALA A 106 3.51 -3.13 -17.16
C ALA A 106 4.99 -2.73 -17.09
N LEU A 107 5.36 -1.55 -17.57
CA LEU A 107 6.70 -1.02 -17.38
C LEU A 107 6.78 -0.32 -16.02
N GLU A 108 7.95 -0.44 -15.40
CA GLU A 108 8.20 0.19 -14.12
C GLU A 108 8.09 1.70 -14.19
N THR A 109 7.38 2.28 -13.25
CA THR A 109 7.24 3.72 -13.07
C THR A 109 7.71 4.11 -11.68
N HIS A 110 8.55 5.12 -11.58
CA HIS A 110 8.98 5.71 -10.33
C HIS A 110 8.04 6.84 -9.93
N LEU A 111 7.40 6.70 -8.79
CA LEU A 111 6.47 7.68 -8.23
C LEU A 111 7.06 8.28 -6.96
N CYS A 112 7.06 9.62 -6.84
CA CYS A 112 7.33 10.30 -5.58
C CYS A 112 6.26 11.36 -5.31
N ILE A 113 5.89 11.49 -4.05
CA ILE A 113 4.97 12.51 -3.55
C ILE A 113 5.70 13.30 -2.47
N THR A 114 5.71 14.62 -2.61
CA THR A 114 6.20 15.53 -1.57
C THR A 114 5.06 16.35 -1.00
N CYS A 115 5.09 16.58 0.29
CA CYS A 115 4.12 17.43 0.96
C CYS A 115 4.81 18.22 2.08
N ASP A 116 4.52 19.53 2.13
CA ASP A 116 4.95 20.43 3.21
C ASP A 116 3.72 21.05 3.87
N SER A 117 3.50 20.70 5.12
CA SER A 117 2.38 21.19 5.92
C SER A 117 2.40 22.72 6.08
N LYS A 118 3.59 23.33 6.19
CA LYS A 118 3.72 24.77 6.44
C LYS A 118 3.19 25.60 5.27
N SER A 119 3.59 25.26 4.07
CA SER A 119 3.16 25.94 2.84
C SER A 119 1.86 25.36 2.27
N GLY A 120 1.56 24.10 2.56
CA GLY A 120 0.54 23.30 1.91
C GLY A 120 0.98 22.81 0.53
N ALA A 121 2.26 23.00 0.16
CA ALA A 121 2.75 22.58 -1.15
C ALA A 121 2.76 21.05 -1.26
N ALA A 122 2.03 20.54 -2.24
CA ALA A 122 1.92 19.14 -2.56
C ALA A 122 2.29 18.91 -4.03
N THR A 123 3.24 18.01 -4.28
CA THR A 123 3.77 17.78 -5.64
C THR A 123 3.94 16.29 -5.88
N LEU A 124 3.54 15.83 -7.05
CA LEU A 124 3.81 14.49 -7.56
C LEU A 124 4.99 14.55 -8.53
N PHE A 125 5.83 13.53 -8.48
CA PHE A 125 6.88 13.27 -9.46
C PHE A 125 6.64 11.89 -10.08
N MET A 126 6.78 11.81 -11.38
CA MET A 126 6.69 10.57 -12.13
C MET A 126 7.91 10.46 -13.04
N ASP A 127 8.69 9.38 -12.88
CA ASP A 127 9.93 9.13 -13.62
C ASP A 127 10.88 10.35 -13.62
N GLY A 128 11.08 10.93 -12.44
CA GLY A 128 11.92 12.11 -12.23
C GLY A 128 11.30 13.44 -12.69
N SER A 129 10.19 13.40 -13.44
CA SER A 129 9.48 14.58 -13.93
C SER A 129 8.52 15.13 -12.88
N LYS A 130 8.56 16.44 -12.69
CA LYS A 130 7.78 17.15 -11.67
C LYS A 130 6.41 17.56 -12.22
N SER A 131 5.31 17.25 -11.51
CA SER A 131 3.99 17.80 -11.78
C SER A 131 3.86 19.27 -11.34
N MET A 132 2.73 19.88 -11.67
CA MET A 132 2.35 21.16 -11.07
C MET A 132 2.17 20.99 -9.56
N THR A 133 2.68 21.94 -8.78
CA THR A 133 2.48 21.98 -7.33
C THR A 133 1.06 22.44 -7.02
N LYS A 134 0.38 21.72 -6.14
CA LYS A 134 -0.93 22.11 -5.61
C LYS A 134 -0.80 22.63 -4.20
N ILE A 135 -1.62 23.61 -3.83
CA ILE A 135 -1.78 24.01 -2.43
C ILE A 135 -2.89 23.17 -1.83
N TYR A 136 -2.52 22.36 -0.84
CA TYR A 136 -3.37 21.31 -0.32
C TYR A 136 -3.16 21.10 1.17
N LYS A 137 -4.25 21.06 1.94
CA LYS A 137 -4.24 20.76 3.38
C LYS A 137 -3.16 21.51 4.18
N LYS A 138 -2.98 22.82 3.91
CA LYS A 138 -2.04 23.66 4.67
C LYS A 138 -2.30 23.55 6.18
N GLY A 139 -1.24 23.37 6.96
CA GLY A 139 -1.30 23.19 8.41
C GLY A 139 -1.52 21.73 8.85
N HIS A 140 -1.91 20.83 7.96
CA HIS A 140 -2.12 19.42 8.28
C HIS A 140 -0.80 18.68 8.48
N ALA A 141 -0.71 17.86 9.51
CA ALA A 141 0.43 16.98 9.76
C ALA A 141 -0.05 15.53 9.85
N LEU A 142 0.73 14.59 9.31
CA LEU A 142 0.46 13.17 9.49
C LEU A 142 0.68 12.78 10.96
N ARG A 143 -0.33 12.22 11.57
CA ARG A 143 -0.26 11.79 12.98
C ARG A 143 0.58 10.54 13.13
N SER A 144 1.27 10.43 14.26
CA SER A 144 2.04 9.23 14.63
C SER A 144 1.15 8.06 15.07
N GLY A 145 1.75 6.88 15.22
CA GLY A 145 1.08 5.70 15.80
C GLY A 145 0.26 4.89 14.79
N GLY A 146 0.35 5.22 13.51
CA GLY A 146 -0.32 4.46 12.46
C GLY A 146 0.50 3.26 11.94
N ARG A 147 -0.15 2.46 11.11
CA ARG A 147 0.43 1.33 10.36
C ARG A 147 0.43 1.64 8.88
N VAL A 148 1.49 1.20 8.20
CA VAL A 148 1.57 1.26 6.74
C VAL A 148 1.11 -0.07 6.18
N ILE A 149 0.19 -0.01 5.25
CA ILE A 149 -0.30 -1.14 4.47
C ILE A 149 -0.04 -0.85 3.01
N ILE A 150 0.65 -1.77 2.36
CA ILE A 150 0.91 -1.71 0.92
C ILE A 150 0.01 -2.72 0.24
N ARG A 151 -0.50 -2.38 -0.95
CA ARG A 151 -1.29 -3.22 -1.84
C ARG A 151 -2.77 -3.36 -1.49
N GLN A 152 -3.20 -2.86 -0.33
CA GLN A 152 -4.59 -2.92 0.12
C GLN A 152 -5.01 -1.56 0.70
N GLY A 153 -6.32 -1.28 0.62
CA GLY A 153 -6.92 -0.19 1.37
C GLY A 153 -7.59 -0.77 2.62
N PRO A 154 -7.10 -0.47 3.83
CA PRO A 154 -7.77 -0.97 5.04
C PRO A 154 -9.12 -0.28 5.20
N ASP A 155 -10.19 -1.07 5.31
CA ASP A 155 -11.49 -0.61 5.75
C ASP A 155 -11.48 -0.20 7.25
N PRO A 156 -12.43 0.63 7.73
CA PRO A 156 -12.43 1.19 9.08
C PRO A 156 -12.21 0.19 10.22
N HIS A 157 -12.44 -1.09 9.98
CA HIS A 157 -12.39 -2.14 11.00
C HIS A 157 -11.29 -3.19 10.82
N LEU A 158 -10.22 -2.92 10.05
CA LEU A 158 -9.07 -3.84 9.88
C LEU A 158 -9.42 -5.26 9.39
N GLY A 159 -10.62 -5.51 8.90
CA GLY A 159 -11.13 -6.85 8.67
C GLY A 159 -11.70 -7.15 7.28
N LYS A 160 -11.92 -6.16 6.45
CA LYS A 160 -12.47 -6.39 5.10
C LYS A 160 -11.67 -5.59 4.07
N PHE A 161 -10.71 -6.25 3.46
CA PHE A 161 -10.04 -5.72 2.28
C PHE A 161 -10.87 -6.05 1.04
N ASP A 162 -11.05 -5.08 0.15
CA ASP A 162 -11.70 -5.30 -1.13
C ASP A 162 -10.67 -5.81 -2.15
N ALA A 163 -10.84 -7.05 -2.61
CA ALA A 163 -9.97 -7.63 -3.63
C ALA A 163 -9.94 -6.78 -4.91
N LYS A 164 -11.04 -6.11 -5.25
CA LYS A 164 -11.14 -5.24 -6.43
C LYS A 164 -10.29 -3.98 -6.31
N GLN A 165 -9.89 -3.55 -5.12
CA GLN A 165 -9.01 -2.41 -4.87
C GLN A 165 -7.56 -2.84 -4.60
N SER A 166 -7.29 -4.15 -4.62
CA SER A 166 -5.94 -4.66 -4.39
C SER A 166 -5.01 -4.35 -5.55
N PHE A 167 -3.76 -4.04 -5.23
CA PHE A 167 -2.71 -3.88 -6.24
C PHE A 167 -2.30 -5.24 -6.80
N VAL A 168 -2.21 -5.35 -8.12
CA VAL A 168 -1.64 -6.51 -8.83
C VAL A 168 -0.48 -6.02 -9.68
N GLY A 169 0.70 -6.61 -9.46
CA GLY A 169 1.93 -6.19 -10.13
C GLY A 169 3.14 -6.32 -9.23
N GLU A 170 4.14 -5.51 -9.50
CA GLU A 170 5.39 -5.45 -8.78
C GLU A 170 5.58 -4.07 -8.14
N MET A 171 6.11 -4.05 -6.93
CA MET A 171 6.42 -2.82 -6.20
C MET A 171 7.71 -3.00 -5.43
N HIS A 172 8.59 -2.02 -5.50
CA HIS A 172 9.82 -1.99 -4.73
C HIS A 172 10.28 -0.56 -4.42
N ASP A 173 11.39 -0.41 -3.74
CA ASP A 173 11.97 0.87 -3.33
C ASP A 173 10.99 1.81 -2.64
N VAL A 174 10.09 1.25 -1.82
CA VAL A 174 9.16 2.05 -1.02
C VAL A 174 9.94 2.70 0.11
N ASN A 175 10.14 4.00 -0.01
CA ASN A 175 10.90 4.82 0.92
C ASN A 175 10.11 6.05 1.33
N MET A 176 10.23 6.45 2.59
CA MET A 176 9.65 7.69 3.08
C MET A 176 10.65 8.47 3.92
N TRP A 177 10.70 9.76 3.69
CA TRP A 177 11.53 10.74 4.42
C TRP A 177 10.63 11.70 5.20
N ASP A 178 11.10 12.16 6.34
CA ASP A 178 10.46 13.19 7.19
C ASP A 178 10.76 14.63 6.72
N SER A 179 11.07 14.79 5.44
CA SER A 179 11.40 16.06 4.81
C SER A 179 10.96 16.07 3.35
N VAL A 180 10.82 17.26 2.78
CA VAL A 180 10.67 17.46 1.34
C VAL A 180 12.03 17.36 0.67
N LEU A 181 12.22 16.32 -0.14
CA LEU A 181 13.42 16.19 -0.98
C LEU A 181 13.36 17.16 -2.15
N SER A 182 14.54 17.63 -2.58
CA SER A 182 14.65 18.48 -3.76
C SER A 182 14.32 17.71 -5.05
N ALA A 183 13.90 18.42 -6.10
CA ALA A 183 13.64 17.82 -7.39
C ALA A 183 14.90 17.16 -8.00
N SER A 184 16.10 17.68 -7.72
CA SER A 184 17.36 17.04 -8.11
C SER A 184 17.56 15.72 -7.41
N THR A 185 17.41 15.67 -6.08
CA THR A 185 17.51 14.43 -5.30
C THR A 185 16.51 13.37 -5.76
N ILE A 186 15.27 13.76 -6.09
CA ILE A 186 14.27 12.83 -6.61
C ILE A 186 14.67 12.27 -7.97
N ARG A 187 15.27 13.10 -8.84
CA ARG A 187 15.83 12.63 -10.13
C ARG A 187 17.00 11.68 -9.95
N ASP A 188 17.89 11.96 -9.01
CA ASP A 188 19.02 11.08 -8.68
C ASP A 188 18.52 9.71 -8.20
N ILE A 189 17.48 9.69 -7.32
CA ILE A 189 16.82 8.45 -6.89
C ILE A 189 16.18 7.72 -8.08
N TYR A 190 15.52 8.44 -8.99
CA TYR A 190 14.96 7.85 -10.21
C TYR A 190 16.04 7.23 -11.09
N SER A 191 17.15 7.91 -11.32
CA SER A 191 18.27 7.43 -12.16
C SER A 191 19.02 6.24 -11.54
N GLY A 192 18.72 5.88 -10.29
CA GLY A 192 19.40 4.80 -9.57
C GLY A 192 20.71 5.23 -8.90
N ASP A 193 20.99 6.52 -8.86
CA ASP A 193 22.11 7.07 -8.12
C ASP A 193 21.89 6.86 -6.61
N ARG A 194 22.98 6.84 -5.85
CA ARG A 194 22.94 6.62 -4.40
C ARG A 194 22.30 7.83 -3.68
N GLY A 195 20.97 7.90 -3.74
CA GLY A 195 20.21 8.85 -2.95
C GLY A 195 20.16 8.45 -1.45
N PRO A 196 19.72 9.38 -0.57
CA PRO A 196 19.50 9.08 0.82
C PRO A 196 18.42 7.99 0.98
N ARG A 197 18.65 7.05 1.89
CA ARG A 197 17.61 6.05 2.24
C ARG A 197 16.51 6.69 3.06
N GLY A 198 15.27 6.20 2.90
CA GLY A 198 14.13 6.62 3.71
C GLY A 198 14.39 6.42 5.21
N ASN A 199 14.01 7.42 6.01
CA ASN A 199 14.25 7.44 7.46
C ASN A 199 12.98 7.25 8.29
N VAL A 200 11.80 7.13 7.65
CA VAL A 200 10.51 6.98 8.34
C VAL A 200 10.08 5.52 8.42
N PHE A 201 10.22 4.75 7.35
CA PHE A 201 9.82 3.35 7.33
C PHE A 201 11.00 2.43 6.99
N ARG A 202 10.92 1.21 7.56
CA ARG A 202 11.71 0.06 7.11
C ARG A 202 10.77 -1.05 6.67
N LEU A 203 11.06 -1.66 5.54
CA LEU A 203 10.42 -2.90 5.13
C LEU A 203 10.87 -4.02 6.08
N ILE A 204 10.06 -4.27 7.12
CA ILE A 204 10.25 -5.41 8.01
C ILE A 204 9.33 -6.50 7.49
N HIS A 205 9.92 -7.63 7.08
CA HIS A 205 9.17 -8.79 6.63
C HIS A 205 8.32 -9.33 7.77
N ARG A 206 7.04 -9.01 7.81
CA ARG A 206 6.04 -9.80 8.50
C ARG A 206 5.22 -10.55 7.46
N ARG A 207 5.31 -11.88 7.51
CA ARG A 207 4.49 -12.80 6.73
C ARG A 207 3.02 -12.45 6.98
N ALA A 208 2.23 -12.27 5.94
CA ALA A 208 0.79 -12.13 6.10
C ALA A 208 0.25 -13.32 6.91
N GLN A 209 -0.32 -13.07 8.06
CA GLN A 209 -1.09 -14.09 8.78
C GLN A 209 -2.41 -14.24 8.02
N SER A 210 -2.60 -15.39 7.37
CA SER A 210 -3.92 -15.80 6.94
C SER A 210 -4.75 -15.98 8.22
N HIS A 211 -5.69 -15.08 8.45
CA HIS A 211 -6.74 -15.33 9.43
C HIS A 211 -7.53 -16.54 8.93
N ARG A 212 -7.24 -17.72 9.50
CA ARG A 212 -8.16 -18.83 9.46
C ARG A 212 -9.41 -18.34 10.16
N SER A 213 -10.49 -18.13 9.41
CA SER A 213 -11.81 -18.04 10.00
C SER A 213 -12.03 -19.37 10.72
N SER A 214 -12.08 -19.33 12.03
CA SER A 214 -12.58 -20.44 12.84
C SER A 214 -14.00 -20.72 12.38
N GLY A 215 -14.15 -21.79 11.58
CA GLY A 215 -15.45 -22.25 11.12
C GLY A 215 -16.32 -22.52 12.37
N HIS A 216 -17.35 -21.75 12.50
CA HIS A 216 -18.42 -22.01 13.44
C HIS A 216 -19.04 -23.34 13.03
N ARG A 217 -18.74 -24.39 13.77
CA ARG A 217 -19.36 -25.72 13.61
C ARG A 217 -20.82 -25.55 14.05
N PRO A 218 -21.79 -25.81 13.18
CA PRO A 218 -23.19 -25.74 13.61
C PRO A 218 -23.42 -26.76 14.74
N PRO A 219 -24.27 -26.45 15.75
CA PRO A 219 -24.57 -27.38 16.84
C PRO A 219 -25.26 -28.61 16.25
N HIS A 220 -24.86 -29.78 16.77
CA HIS A 220 -25.49 -31.07 16.44
C HIS A 220 -26.97 -31.01 16.78
N PRO A 221 -27.88 -31.57 15.97
CA PRO A 221 -29.28 -31.73 16.31
C PRO A 221 -29.38 -32.75 17.48
N PRO A 222 -30.35 -32.56 18.39
CA PRO A 222 -30.57 -33.49 19.47
C PRO A 222 -31.02 -34.88 18.99
N PRO A 223 -30.71 -35.96 19.70
CA PRO A 223 -31.12 -37.30 19.29
C PRO A 223 -32.65 -37.45 19.32
N SER A 224 -33.19 -38.01 18.24
CA SER A 224 -34.59 -38.32 18.11
C SER A 224 -35.01 -39.38 19.13
N SER A 225 -35.96 -39.04 19.98
CA SER A 225 -36.62 -39.96 20.89
C SER A 225 -37.53 -40.90 20.13
N SER A 226 -37.22 -42.20 20.14
CA SER A 226 -38.11 -43.27 19.64
C SER A 226 -39.33 -43.44 20.57
N PRO A 227 -40.54 -43.67 20.04
CA PRO A 227 -41.69 -43.96 20.87
C PRO A 227 -41.62 -45.41 21.34
N SER A 228 -41.74 -45.59 22.68
CA SER A 228 -41.94 -46.89 23.30
C SER A 228 -43.34 -47.38 23.04
N SER A 229 -43.48 -48.51 22.33
CA SER A 229 -44.65 -49.34 22.34
C SER A 229 -44.73 -50.13 23.61
N SER A 230 -45.81 -50.05 24.29
CA SER A 230 -46.19 -50.97 25.39
C SER A 230 -47.61 -51.48 25.15
N PRO A 231 -47.90 -52.68 25.67
CA PRO A 231 -48.88 -53.65 25.13
C PRO A 231 -50.34 -53.30 25.41
#